data_4355248791a693a2e520e0289c7c38e4
#
_entry.id   4355248791a693a2e520e0289c7c38e4
#
_cell.length_a   1.000
_cell.length_b   1.000
_cell.length_c   1.000
_cell.angle_alpha   90.00
_cell.angle_beta   90.00
_cell.angle_gamma   90.00
#
_symmetry.space_group_name_H-M   'P 1'
#
loop_
_entity.id
_entity.type
_entity.pdbx_description
1 polymer ?
#
loop_
_entity_poly.entity_id
_entity_poly.type
_entity_poly.pdbx_seq_one_letter_code
_entity_poly.pdbx_strand_id
1 'polypeptide(L)'
;GNTMVTIWGQDKTFLKPLGALVGGRVIFPFGNNGQWAVGPQLNWSFVPTVNSLLGLTDFSPLIRYMYGFDTKNNSLVVNPTQPALMRSLQLYPTVGFQLSPNTMLRFWDENGAVYNSAGGGWFVPIDAMVTHRLTKNWVFAIGGSKQVVQTYRQYDWSTYAKISYNF
;
A
#
# COMPACT_ATOMS: atom_id res chain seq x y z
N GLY A 1 -2.08 -3.35 -14.84
CA GLY A 1 -2.53 -3.08 -13.48
C GLY A 1 -3.72 -3.93 -13.09
N ASN A 2 -4.04 -4.02 -11.81
CA ASN A 2 -5.20 -4.74 -11.32
C ASN A 2 -6.32 -3.75 -11.01
N THR A 3 -7.55 -4.08 -11.41
CA THR A 3 -8.73 -3.33 -10.98
C THR A 3 -9.04 -3.71 -9.55
N MET A 4 -9.19 -2.71 -8.66
CA MET A 4 -9.42 -2.96 -7.25
C MET A 4 -10.38 -1.94 -6.64
N VAL A 5 -11.09 -2.37 -5.59
CA VAL A 5 -11.92 -1.52 -4.74
C VAL A 5 -11.43 -1.66 -3.29
N THR A 6 -11.31 -0.55 -2.61
CA THR A 6 -10.95 -0.52 -1.20
C THR A 6 -12.05 0.22 -0.44
N ILE A 7 -12.54 -0.39 0.63
CA ILE A 7 -13.57 0.18 1.50
C ILE A 7 -12.97 0.33 2.90
N TRP A 8 -13.23 1.47 3.52
CA TRP A 8 -12.83 1.79 4.87
C TRP A 8 -14.05 2.02 5.74
N GLY A 9 -14.04 1.47 6.94
CA GLY A 9 -15.02 1.72 7.97
C GLY A 9 -14.34 2.18 9.27
N GLN A 10 -15.00 3.06 9.98
CA GLN A 10 -14.61 3.43 11.33
C GLN A 10 -15.41 2.59 12.31
N ASP A 11 -14.79 1.59 12.92
CA ASP A 11 -15.42 0.87 14.01
C ASP A 11 -15.33 1.73 15.27
N LYS A 12 -16.52 2.18 15.72
CA LYS A 12 -16.65 3.01 16.92
C LYS A 12 -16.75 2.18 18.22
N THR A 13 -16.87 0.87 18.13
CA THR A 13 -17.17 0.01 19.26
C THR A 13 -16.04 -0.91 19.69
N PHE A 14 -15.59 -1.78 18.81
CA PHE A 14 -14.65 -2.86 19.14
C PHE A 14 -13.18 -2.44 18.98
N LEU A 15 -12.85 -1.70 17.93
CA LEU A 15 -11.48 -1.30 17.62
C LEU A 15 -11.15 0.14 18.00
N LYS A 16 -12.12 0.87 18.58
CA LYS A 16 -11.90 2.21 19.11
C LYS A 16 -10.71 2.29 20.08
N PRO A 17 -10.49 1.32 20.98
CA PRO A 17 -9.32 1.34 21.87
C PRO A 17 -7.99 1.23 21.12
N LEU A 18 -8.00 0.63 19.92
CA LEU A 18 -6.79 0.49 19.10
C LEU A 18 -6.54 1.70 18.19
N GLY A 19 -7.51 2.65 18.10
CA GLY A 19 -7.41 3.81 17.23
C GLY A 19 -7.26 3.48 15.74
N ALA A 20 -7.66 2.27 15.33
CA ALA A 20 -7.47 1.78 13.98
C ALA A 20 -8.71 1.98 13.12
N LEU A 21 -8.50 2.27 11.83
CA LEU A 21 -9.49 2.13 10.78
C LEU A 21 -9.47 0.69 10.27
N VAL A 22 -10.63 0.08 10.17
CA VAL A 22 -10.80 -1.25 9.58
C VAL A 22 -11.28 -1.10 8.16
N GLY A 23 -10.75 -1.90 7.27
CA GLY A 23 -11.18 -1.88 5.88
C GLY A 23 -11.00 -3.22 5.20
N GLY A 24 -11.40 -3.26 3.96
CA GLY A 24 -11.21 -4.40 3.08
C GLY A 24 -10.86 -3.95 1.68
N ARG A 25 -10.08 -4.78 1.00
CA ARG A 25 -9.77 -4.61 -0.42
C ARG A 25 -10.24 -5.82 -1.21
N VAL A 26 -10.84 -5.56 -2.35
CA VAL A 26 -11.17 -6.58 -3.35
C VAL A 26 -10.40 -6.28 -4.61
N ILE A 27 -9.72 -7.27 -5.16
CA ILE A 27 -9.09 -7.23 -6.47
C ILE A 27 -9.93 -8.07 -7.42
N PHE A 28 -10.24 -7.49 -8.58
CA PHE A 28 -11.01 -8.13 -9.63
C PHE A 28 -10.08 -8.83 -10.64
N PRO A 29 -10.54 -9.91 -11.31
CA PRO A 29 -9.74 -10.71 -12.22
C PRO A 29 -9.52 -10.06 -13.60
N PHE A 30 -9.68 -8.73 -13.70
CA PHE A 30 -9.54 -8.00 -14.97
C PHE A 30 -8.11 -7.51 -15.23
N GLY A 31 -7.19 -7.75 -14.29
CA GLY A 31 -5.79 -7.36 -14.42
C GLY A 31 -4.89 -8.49 -14.91
N ASN A 32 -3.59 -8.21 -14.94
CA ASN A 32 -2.57 -9.14 -15.43
C ASN A 32 -2.54 -10.49 -14.69
N ASN A 33 -2.97 -10.54 -13.43
CA ASN A 33 -2.94 -11.76 -12.63
C ASN A 33 -4.19 -12.63 -12.83
N GLY A 34 -5.27 -12.10 -13.43
CA GLY A 34 -6.48 -12.85 -13.75
C GLY A 34 -7.13 -13.58 -12.58
N GLN A 35 -6.95 -13.09 -11.34
CA GLN A 35 -7.47 -13.73 -10.13
C GLN A 35 -8.29 -12.77 -9.28
N TRP A 36 -9.27 -13.34 -8.58
CA TRP A 36 -9.92 -12.64 -7.48
C TRP A 36 -9.02 -12.64 -6.25
N ALA A 37 -8.98 -11.55 -5.51
CA ALA A 37 -8.37 -11.52 -4.20
C ALA A 37 -9.17 -10.63 -3.24
N VAL A 38 -9.22 -11.03 -1.98
CA VAL A 38 -9.81 -10.25 -0.90
C VAL A 38 -8.76 -10.04 0.19
N GLY A 39 -8.83 -8.90 0.87
CA GLY A 39 -7.88 -8.58 1.91
C GLY A 39 -8.46 -7.70 3.00
N PRO A 40 -8.59 -8.22 4.24
CA PRO A 40 -8.81 -7.37 5.39
C PRO A 40 -7.58 -6.50 5.62
N GLN A 41 -7.82 -5.30 6.14
CA GLN A 41 -6.77 -4.35 6.40
C GLN A 41 -7.06 -3.49 7.64
N LEU A 42 -5.98 -3.10 8.31
CA LEU A 42 -5.97 -2.19 9.44
C LEU A 42 -5.05 -1.02 9.12
N ASN A 43 -5.51 0.17 9.41
CA ASN A 43 -4.72 1.39 9.27
C ASN A 43 -4.80 2.20 10.54
N TRP A 44 -3.67 2.70 10.98
CA TRP A 44 -3.56 3.65 12.08
C TRP A 44 -3.18 5.02 11.51
N SER A 45 -3.57 6.06 12.22
CA SER A 45 -3.14 7.42 11.92
C SER A 45 -2.68 8.08 13.21
N PHE A 46 -1.39 8.29 13.31
CA PHE A 46 -0.78 8.98 14.43
C PHE A 46 -0.32 10.35 13.93
N VAL A 47 -0.86 11.41 14.54
CA VAL A 47 -0.34 12.76 14.34
C VAL A 47 0.70 13.00 15.42
N PRO A 48 1.98 13.11 15.07
CA PRO A 48 3.02 13.40 16.06
C PRO A 48 2.73 14.73 16.75
N THR A 49 2.57 14.70 18.07
CA THR A 49 2.29 15.90 18.88
C THR A 49 3.49 16.80 19.05
N VAL A 50 4.65 16.36 18.61
CA VAL A 50 5.89 17.10 18.75
C VAL A 50 6.28 17.66 17.38
N ASN A 51 6.47 18.97 17.28
CA ASN A 51 7.22 19.60 16.19
C ASN A 51 8.68 19.12 16.25
N SER A 52 8.85 17.84 16.27
CA SER A 52 10.06 17.17 16.59
C SER A 52 10.78 16.80 15.33
N LEU A 53 12.08 16.94 15.43
CA LEU A 53 13.08 16.28 14.64
C LEU A 53 12.63 15.94 13.21
N LEU A 54 13.01 16.79 12.27
CA LEU A 54 12.89 16.57 10.82
C LEU A 54 11.50 16.81 10.21
N GLY A 55 10.55 17.46 10.89
CA GLY A 55 9.25 17.78 10.25
C GLY A 55 8.32 16.55 10.02
N LEU A 56 8.48 15.48 10.79
CA LEU A 56 7.57 14.34 10.77
C LEU A 56 6.17 14.81 11.18
N THR A 57 5.22 14.73 10.26
CA THR A 57 3.84 15.21 10.46
C THR A 57 2.79 14.13 10.34
N ASP A 58 3.16 12.97 9.80
CA ASP A 58 2.25 11.84 9.58
C ASP A 58 2.98 10.53 9.84
N PHE A 59 2.35 9.66 10.62
CA PHE A 59 2.72 8.26 10.74
C PHE A 59 1.45 7.44 10.65
N SER A 60 1.24 6.79 9.52
CA SER A 60 -0.01 6.08 9.21
C SER A 60 0.25 4.64 8.73
N PRO A 61 0.73 3.76 9.63
CA PRO A 61 1.02 2.38 9.27
C PRO A 61 -0.25 1.63 8.87
N LEU A 62 -0.11 0.78 7.84
CA LEU A 62 -1.16 -0.09 7.35
C LEU A 62 -0.65 -1.53 7.29
N ILE A 63 -1.49 -2.45 7.74
CA ILE A 63 -1.29 -3.89 7.61
C ILE A 63 -2.46 -4.46 6.81
N ARG A 64 -2.15 -5.29 5.83
CA ARG A 64 -3.13 -5.97 4.98
C ARG A 64 -2.71 -7.40 4.72
N TYR A 65 -3.66 -8.31 4.73
CA TYR A 65 -3.43 -9.65 4.22
C TYR A 65 -4.28 -9.88 2.99
N MET A 66 -3.66 -10.23 1.86
CA MET A 66 -4.36 -10.53 0.61
C MET A 66 -4.46 -12.03 0.40
N TYR A 67 -5.67 -12.50 0.20
CA TYR A 67 -6.02 -13.87 -0.09
C TYR A 67 -6.61 -13.98 -1.49
N GLY A 68 -5.84 -14.53 -2.42
CA GLY A 68 -6.28 -14.78 -3.79
C GLY A 68 -6.98 -16.13 -3.92
N PHE A 69 -7.98 -16.17 -4.77
CA PHE A 69 -8.74 -17.36 -5.11
C PHE A 69 -9.22 -17.23 -6.56
N ASP A 70 -9.67 -18.34 -7.15
CA ASP A 70 -10.22 -18.41 -8.51
C ASP A 70 -9.33 -17.72 -9.55
N THR A 71 -8.36 -18.44 -10.04
CA THR A 71 -7.51 -17.97 -11.14
C THR A 71 -8.05 -18.50 -12.46
N LYS A 72 -8.29 -17.63 -13.44
CA LYS A 72 -8.69 -18.03 -14.78
C LYS A 72 -7.61 -18.82 -15.53
N ASN A 73 -6.40 -18.79 -15.08
CA ASN A 73 -5.26 -19.41 -15.73
C ASN A 73 -4.58 -20.40 -14.80
N ASN A 74 -5.04 -21.63 -14.78
CA ASN A 74 -4.41 -22.76 -14.09
C ASN A 74 -3.01 -23.13 -14.67
N SER A 75 -2.60 -22.51 -15.77
CA SER A 75 -1.36 -22.83 -16.48
C SER A 75 -0.21 -21.84 -16.19
N LEU A 76 -0.34 -20.95 -15.25
CA LEU A 76 0.58 -19.83 -15.11
C LEU A 76 1.63 -20.06 -14.06
N VAL A 77 2.60 -20.84 -14.42
CA VAL A 77 3.98 -20.54 -14.09
C VAL A 77 4.49 -19.51 -15.12
N VAL A 78 3.97 -18.32 -15.11
CA VAL A 78 4.46 -17.23 -15.99
C VAL A 78 5.82 -16.74 -15.50
N ASN A 79 6.13 -16.97 -14.25
CA ASN A 79 7.44 -16.70 -13.68
C ASN A 79 7.64 -17.68 -12.51
N PRO A 80 8.68 -18.53 -12.52
CA PRO A 80 8.91 -19.55 -11.49
C PRO A 80 9.12 -18.94 -10.08
N THR A 81 9.25 -17.62 -9.99
CA THR A 81 9.45 -16.91 -8.73
C THR A 81 8.18 -16.24 -8.20
N GLN A 82 7.07 -16.21 -8.97
CA GLN A 82 5.81 -15.64 -8.51
C GLN A 82 4.78 -16.75 -8.27
N PRO A 83 4.20 -16.83 -7.07
CA PRO A 83 3.17 -17.82 -6.80
C PRO A 83 1.92 -17.54 -7.66
N ALA A 84 1.29 -18.61 -8.13
CA ALA A 84 0.07 -18.53 -8.93
C ALA A 84 -1.08 -17.82 -8.18
N LEU A 85 -1.17 -17.99 -6.88
CA LEU A 85 -2.17 -17.36 -6.02
C LEU A 85 -1.56 -16.30 -5.11
N MET A 86 -2.24 -15.18 -4.99
CA MET A 86 -1.87 -14.14 -4.05
C MET A 86 -2.14 -14.61 -2.61
N ARG A 87 -1.09 -14.76 -1.83
CA ARG A 87 -1.11 -15.08 -0.41
C ARG A 87 -0.05 -14.20 0.24
N SER A 88 -0.43 -12.96 0.56
CA SER A 88 0.59 -11.99 0.96
C SER A 88 0.18 -11.16 2.16
N LEU A 89 1.07 -11.08 3.12
CA LEU A 89 1.04 -10.07 4.17
C LEU A 89 1.74 -8.81 3.64
N GLN A 90 1.05 -7.69 3.67
CA GLN A 90 1.53 -6.40 3.18
C GLN A 90 1.63 -5.43 4.35
N LEU A 91 2.79 -4.81 4.49
CA LEU A 91 3.12 -3.88 5.57
C LEU A 91 3.53 -2.55 4.96
N TYR A 92 2.84 -1.50 5.32
CA TYR A 92 3.12 -0.13 4.89
C TYR A 92 3.41 0.72 6.13
N PRO A 93 4.67 0.90 6.51
CA PRO A 93 5.03 1.76 7.65
C PRO A 93 5.04 3.24 7.24
N THR A 94 3.96 3.71 6.63
CA THR A 94 3.87 5.03 6.02
C THR A 94 4.26 6.15 6.96
N VAL A 95 5.25 6.95 6.57
CA VAL A 95 5.69 8.15 7.27
C VAL A 95 5.69 9.35 6.33
N GLY A 96 5.31 10.53 6.84
CA GLY A 96 5.21 11.76 6.08
C GLY A 96 5.94 12.92 6.74
N PHE A 97 6.69 13.66 5.92
CA PHE A 97 7.46 14.83 6.32
C PHE A 97 6.96 16.05 5.58
N GLN A 98 6.54 17.07 6.32
CA GLN A 98 6.09 18.33 5.73
C GLN A 98 7.30 19.14 5.23
N LEU A 99 7.39 19.36 3.92
CA LEU A 99 8.46 20.16 3.30
C LEU A 99 8.04 21.63 3.16
N SER A 100 6.76 21.87 2.92
CA SER A 100 6.16 23.20 2.83
C SER A 100 4.67 23.12 3.14
N PRO A 101 3.93 24.24 3.31
CA PRO A 101 2.50 24.20 3.62
C PRO A 101 1.65 23.35 2.65
N ASN A 102 2.11 23.17 1.42
CA ASN A 102 1.39 22.43 0.39
C ASN A 102 2.14 21.18 -0.10
N THR A 103 3.34 20.90 0.41
CA THR A 103 4.18 19.81 -0.10
C THR A 103 4.61 18.89 1.04
N MET A 104 4.43 17.59 0.84
CA MET A 104 4.83 16.56 1.79
C MET A 104 5.64 15.49 1.07
N LEU A 105 6.71 15.03 1.71
CA LEU A 105 7.45 13.83 1.32
C LEU A 105 6.91 12.65 2.13
N ARG A 106 6.54 11.56 1.47
CA ARG A 106 6.04 10.34 2.10
C ARG A 106 6.88 9.15 1.70
N PHE A 107 7.07 8.23 2.64
CA PHE A 107 7.72 6.95 2.41
C PHE A 107 6.74 5.82 2.67
N TRP A 108 6.86 4.74 1.89
CA TRP A 108 6.03 3.53 1.99
C TRP A 108 4.51 3.78 1.98
N ASP A 109 4.08 4.70 1.12
CA ASP A 109 2.65 5.02 0.95
C ASP A 109 2.00 4.13 -0.12
N GLU A 110 2.65 3.95 -1.26
CA GLU A 110 2.14 3.15 -2.38
C GLU A 110 2.72 1.73 -2.42
N ASN A 111 3.99 1.57 -2.08
CA ASN A 111 4.67 0.28 -2.10
C ASN A 111 5.28 -0.02 -0.74
N GLY A 112 4.69 -0.99 -0.05
CA GLY A 112 5.15 -1.49 1.24
C GLY A 112 5.95 -2.78 1.13
N ALA A 113 6.39 -3.29 2.29
CA ALA A 113 6.98 -4.61 2.39
C ALA A 113 5.91 -5.69 2.22
N VAL A 114 6.23 -6.73 1.47
CA VAL A 114 5.30 -7.82 1.16
C VAL A 114 5.97 -9.15 1.51
N TYR A 115 5.32 -9.93 2.37
CA TYR A 115 5.67 -11.32 2.61
C TYR A 115 4.74 -12.23 1.84
N ASN A 116 5.30 -13.07 0.98
CA ASN A 116 4.55 -14.06 0.25
C ASN A 116 4.45 -15.35 1.07
N SER A 117 3.28 -15.65 1.63
CA SER A 117 3.06 -16.82 2.46
C SER A 117 2.86 -18.13 1.67
N ALA A 118 2.61 -18.05 0.37
CA ALA A 118 2.44 -19.23 -0.48
C ALA A 118 3.78 -19.86 -0.88
N GLY A 119 4.75 -19.04 -1.29
CA GLY A 119 6.07 -19.51 -1.72
C GLY A 119 7.17 -19.25 -0.69
N GLY A 120 6.87 -18.52 0.36
CA GLY A 120 7.84 -17.95 1.28
C GLY A 120 8.66 -16.83 0.65
N GLY A 121 9.05 -15.86 1.43
CA GLY A 121 9.96 -14.82 1.00
C GLY A 121 9.43 -13.42 1.10
N TRP A 122 10.37 -12.49 1.17
CA TRP A 122 10.12 -11.08 1.32
C TRP A 122 10.44 -10.31 0.05
N PHE A 123 9.60 -9.35 -0.24
CA PHE A 123 9.86 -8.24 -1.13
C PHE A 123 9.81 -6.97 -0.28
N VAL A 124 10.92 -6.25 -0.18
CA VAL A 124 11.01 -5.00 0.58
C VAL A 124 11.55 -3.89 -0.32
N PRO A 125 10.72 -2.93 -0.71
CA PRO A 125 11.16 -1.77 -1.47
C PRO A 125 11.55 -0.61 -0.55
N ILE A 126 12.36 0.31 -1.06
CA ILE A 126 12.35 1.70 -0.64
C ILE A 126 11.39 2.42 -1.56
N ASP A 127 10.35 3.04 -0.99
CA ASP A 127 9.33 3.78 -1.69
C ASP A 127 9.29 5.22 -1.19
N ALA A 128 9.33 6.17 -2.11
CA ALA A 128 9.28 7.60 -1.78
C ALA A 128 8.36 8.33 -2.76
N MET A 129 7.53 9.21 -2.23
CA MET A 129 6.55 9.98 -2.97
C MET A 129 6.52 11.43 -2.48
N VAL A 130 6.51 12.36 -3.40
CA VAL A 130 6.21 13.77 -3.11
C VAL A 130 4.77 14.04 -3.47
N THR A 131 4.00 14.56 -2.51
CA THR A 131 2.64 15.04 -2.73
C THR A 131 2.62 16.54 -2.71
N HIS A 132 1.87 17.14 -3.62
CA HIS A 132 1.67 18.59 -3.68
C HIS A 132 0.19 18.93 -3.81
N ARG A 133 -0.32 19.78 -2.91
CA ARG A 133 -1.68 20.28 -2.94
C ARG A 133 -1.75 21.44 -3.91
N LEU A 134 -2.40 21.23 -5.06
CA LEU A 134 -2.60 22.25 -6.08
C LEU A 134 -3.71 23.22 -5.69
N THR A 135 -4.79 22.70 -5.11
CA THR A 135 -5.95 23.48 -4.61
C THR A 135 -6.48 22.83 -3.33
N LYS A 136 -7.55 23.38 -2.76
CA LYS A 136 -8.21 22.77 -1.59
C LYS A 136 -8.63 21.32 -1.83
N ASN A 137 -8.99 21.01 -3.06
CA ASN A 137 -9.57 19.71 -3.44
C ASN A 137 -8.61 18.82 -4.22
N TRP A 138 -7.63 19.39 -4.93
CA TRP A 138 -6.75 18.63 -5.80
C TRP A 138 -5.37 18.41 -5.18
N VAL A 139 -4.95 17.17 -5.15
CA VAL A 139 -3.61 16.77 -4.73
C VAL A 139 -2.98 15.96 -5.87
N PHE A 140 -1.79 16.35 -6.26
CA PHE A 140 -0.94 15.62 -7.19
C PHE A 140 0.17 14.94 -6.41
N ALA A 141 0.55 13.75 -6.84
CA ALA A 141 1.69 13.04 -6.28
C ALA A 141 2.50 12.36 -7.38
N ILE A 142 3.81 12.33 -7.17
CA ILE A 142 4.75 11.57 -8.00
C ILE A 142 5.71 10.83 -7.09
N GLY A 143 6.03 9.60 -7.44
CA GLY A 143 6.90 8.78 -6.63
C GLY A 143 7.63 7.72 -7.42
N GLY A 144 8.51 7.05 -6.71
CA GLY A 144 9.27 5.94 -7.21
C GLY A 144 9.62 4.95 -6.11
N SER A 145 9.81 3.73 -6.52
CA SER A 145 10.12 2.61 -5.66
C SER A 145 11.23 1.78 -6.25
N LYS A 146 12.17 1.37 -5.40
CA LYS A 146 13.27 0.47 -5.76
C LYS A 146 13.30 -0.69 -4.79
N GLN A 147 13.37 -1.90 -5.32
CA GLN A 147 13.50 -3.09 -4.53
C GLN A 147 14.88 -3.17 -3.87
N VAL A 148 14.90 -3.50 -2.57
CA VAL A 148 16.12 -3.60 -1.76
C VAL A 148 16.35 -5.02 -1.27
N VAL A 149 15.27 -5.70 -0.82
CA VAL A 149 15.31 -7.10 -0.41
C VAL A 149 14.37 -7.88 -1.30
N GLN A 150 14.88 -8.94 -1.91
CA GLN A 150 14.08 -9.84 -2.73
C GLN A 150 14.44 -11.28 -2.49
N THR A 151 13.50 -12.05 -2.02
CA THR A 151 13.51 -13.50 -2.13
C THR A 151 12.61 -13.96 -3.28
N TYR A 152 11.76 -13.06 -3.79
CA TYR A 152 11.06 -13.20 -5.07
C TYR A 152 10.96 -11.83 -5.75
N ARG A 153 10.99 -11.84 -7.10
CA ARG A 153 11.00 -10.61 -7.88
C ARG A 153 9.59 -10.15 -8.18
N GLN A 154 9.26 -8.90 -7.82
CA GLN A 154 8.06 -8.23 -8.31
C GLN A 154 8.41 -7.22 -9.39
N TYR A 155 9.39 -6.36 -9.11
CA TYR A 155 9.97 -5.39 -10.03
C TYR A 155 11.35 -4.98 -9.49
N ASP A 156 12.21 -4.43 -10.32
CA ASP A 156 13.49 -3.86 -9.88
C ASP A 156 13.31 -2.42 -9.42
N TRP A 157 12.55 -1.65 -10.20
CA TRP A 157 12.14 -0.29 -9.89
C TRP A 157 10.76 0.00 -10.52
N SER A 158 10.07 0.98 -9.98
CA SER A 158 8.83 1.50 -10.54
C SER A 158 8.73 2.99 -10.31
N THR A 159 8.03 3.68 -11.20
CA THR A 159 7.60 5.06 -11.00
C THR A 159 6.10 5.13 -11.14
N TYR A 160 5.49 6.08 -10.44
CA TYR A 160 4.05 6.26 -10.45
C TYR A 160 3.69 7.72 -10.26
N ALA A 161 2.51 8.08 -10.76
CA ALA A 161 1.88 9.37 -10.50
C ALA A 161 0.45 9.14 -10.04
N LYS A 162 -0.05 10.04 -9.20
CA LYS A 162 -1.38 9.96 -8.61
C LYS A 162 -2.02 11.35 -8.59
N ILE A 163 -3.29 11.40 -8.93
CA ILE A 163 -4.13 12.58 -8.78
C ILE A 163 -5.27 12.19 -7.86
N SER A 164 -5.49 12.98 -6.81
CA SER A 164 -6.57 12.77 -5.86
C SER A 164 -7.46 14.00 -5.81
N TYR A 165 -8.76 13.77 -5.74
CA TYR A 165 -9.76 14.79 -5.52
C TYR A 165 -10.48 14.53 -4.20
N ASN A 166 -10.52 15.52 -3.34
CA ASN A 166 -11.23 15.49 -2.06
C ASN A 166 -12.53 16.28 -2.18
N PHE A 167 -13.64 15.64 -1.88
CA PHE A 167 -14.97 16.23 -1.91
C PHE A 167 -15.24 17.09 -0.68
#